data_010ae113ef62b998fe527886118f8ada
#
_entry.id   010ae113ef62b998fe527886118f8ada
#
_cell.length_a   1.000
_cell.length_b   1.000
_cell.length_c   1.000
_cell.angle_alpha   90.00
_cell.angle_beta   90.00
_cell.angle_gamma   90.00
#
_symmetry.space_group_name_H-M   'P 1'
#
loop_
_entity.id
_entity.type
_entity.pdbx_description
1 polymer ?
#
loop_
_entity_poly.entity_id
_entity_poly.type
_entity_poly.pdbx_seq_one_letter_code
_entity_poly.pdbx_strand_id
1 'polypeptide(L)'
;MRREKEQRALFQLIKSVLLQEPITIEVEGLDWKYLQQLCKYQKIDNLVSYGILPLQEQEKISADVVCAMQKAQQKGIAREATQYFSLQEIQQKFEEEQIEHLPLKGAQLKKEYPSPDMRFLTDLDILCQKEQQGEIRAILESLGYTLEHGGGHHDVYVRNPFMTVEIHWDCSTENRELDVLLEDIWSKCIRKEGFAFAYQMPWEEYYVYMIGHMAKHLKYGGIGIRMLLDLFVFAQKKKDSCDWKKVEAYLERGRLLKFSETMQRFLQQCMEEDESFFEGNILLEHIIGSGAYGTMEN
;
A
#
# COMPACT_ATOMS: atom_id res chain seq x y z
N MET A 1 -20.27 10.55 -19.13
CA MET A 1 -19.43 11.74 -19.39
C MET A 1 -17.99 11.29 -19.24
N ARG A 2 -17.16 11.48 -20.24
CA ARG A 2 -15.76 11.04 -20.20
C ARG A 2 -15.02 11.84 -19.12
N ARG A 3 -14.19 11.17 -18.32
CA ARG A 3 -13.48 11.73 -17.14
C ARG A 3 -11.96 11.73 -17.32
N GLU A 4 -11.52 11.65 -18.55
CA GLU A 4 -10.12 11.52 -18.94
C GLU A 4 -9.26 12.69 -18.39
N LYS A 5 -9.80 13.90 -18.43
CA LYS A 5 -9.12 15.09 -17.91
C LYS A 5 -8.85 15.00 -16.39
N GLU A 6 -9.85 14.59 -15.62
CA GLU A 6 -9.70 14.40 -14.17
C GLU A 6 -8.79 13.24 -13.83
N GLN A 7 -8.84 12.15 -14.60
CA GLN A 7 -7.95 11.00 -14.42
C GLN A 7 -6.49 11.38 -14.68
N ARG A 8 -6.24 12.11 -15.77
CA ARG A 8 -4.90 12.64 -16.09
C ARG A 8 -4.40 13.58 -14.99
N ALA A 9 -5.20 14.56 -14.60
CA ALA A 9 -4.86 15.48 -13.52
C ALA A 9 -4.58 14.75 -12.20
N LEU A 10 -5.30 13.66 -11.91
CA LEU A 10 -5.04 12.82 -10.74
C LEU A 10 -3.63 12.22 -10.77
N PHE A 11 -3.22 11.60 -11.88
CA PHE A 11 -1.89 11.00 -11.98
C PHE A 11 -0.78 12.05 -12.00
N GLN A 12 -1.01 13.23 -12.59
CA GLN A 12 -0.08 14.37 -12.52
C GLN A 12 0.14 14.84 -11.08
N LEU A 13 -0.95 15.02 -10.30
CA LEU A 13 -0.88 15.35 -8.88
C LEU A 13 -0.12 14.28 -8.09
N ILE A 14 -0.45 13.00 -8.29
CA ILE A 14 0.21 11.89 -7.64
C ILE A 14 1.71 11.89 -7.94
N LYS A 15 2.09 12.02 -9.20
CA LYS A 15 3.50 12.08 -9.65
C LYS A 15 4.24 13.22 -8.95
N SER A 16 3.71 14.43 -9.03
CA SER A 16 4.33 15.61 -8.40
C SER A 16 4.53 15.42 -6.89
N VAL A 17 3.54 14.86 -6.19
CA VAL A 17 3.64 14.60 -4.74
C VAL A 17 4.68 13.52 -4.44
N LEU A 18 4.66 12.39 -5.16
CA LEU A 18 5.56 11.27 -4.89
C LEU A 18 7.01 11.56 -5.26
N LEU A 19 7.24 12.36 -6.32
CA LEU A 19 8.58 12.77 -6.75
C LEU A 19 9.04 14.07 -6.07
N GLN A 20 8.16 14.74 -5.30
CA GLN A 20 8.42 16.04 -4.68
C GLN A 20 8.77 17.11 -5.72
N GLU A 21 8.11 17.06 -6.87
CA GLU A 21 8.28 17.99 -7.99
C GLU A 21 7.22 19.10 -7.96
N PRO A 22 7.46 20.26 -8.61
CA PRO A 22 6.46 21.30 -8.76
C PRO A 22 5.18 20.75 -9.42
N ILE A 23 4.03 21.20 -8.93
CA ILE A 23 2.75 20.78 -9.49
C ILE A 23 2.49 21.55 -10.77
N THR A 24 2.43 20.80 -11.88
CA THR A 24 2.18 21.34 -13.23
C THR A 24 0.97 20.63 -13.82
N ILE A 25 -0.23 21.07 -13.45
CA ILE A 25 -1.47 20.53 -14.00
C ILE A 25 -2.28 21.62 -14.67
N GLU A 26 -3.04 21.24 -15.71
CA GLU A 26 -4.04 22.12 -16.29
C GLU A 26 -5.32 22.04 -15.44
N VAL A 27 -5.57 23.09 -14.68
CA VAL A 27 -6.65 23.13 -13.66
C VAL A 27 -7.96 23.68 -14.19
N GLU A 28 -7.96 24.40 -15.33
CA GLU A 28 -9.17 25.01 -15.90
C GLU A 28 -10.17 23.94 -16.35
N GLY A 29 -11.40 24.07 -15.85
CA GLY A 29 -12.50 23.17 -16.18
C GLY A 29 -12.44 21.78 -15.54
N LEU A 30 -11.57 21.54 -14.54
CA LEU A 30 -11.58 20.30 -13.75
C LEU A 30 -12.81 20.23 -12.84
N ASP A 31 -13.44 19.06 -12.79
CA ASP A 31 -14.44 18.74 -11.78
C ASP A 31 -13.74 18.30 -10.47
N TRP A 32 -13.34 19.29 -9.68
CA TRP A 32 -12.65 19.08 -8.40
C TRP A 32 -13.43 18.22 -7.41
N LYS A 33 -14.77 18.31 -7.45
CA LYS A 33 -15.62 17.50 -6.57
C LYS A 33 -15.58 16.03 -6.94
N TYR A 34 -15.62 15.73 -8.23
CA TYR A 34 -15.46 14.36 -8.72
C TYR A 34 -14.05 13.82 -8.37
N LEU A 35 -13.02 14.61 -8.60
CA LEU A 35 -11.64 14.23 -8.29
C LEU A 35 -11.46 13.92 -6.79
N GLN A 36 -12.03 14.76 -5.92
CA GLN A 36 -12.03 14.53 -4.47
C GLN A 36 -12.76 13.23 -4.10
N GLN A 37 -13.93 12.96 -4.70
CA GLN A 37 -14.68 11.72 -4.45
C GLN A 37 -13.92 10.49 -4.93
N LEU A 38 -13.29 10.57 -6.09
CA LEU A 38 -12.44 9.49 -6.63
C LEU A 38 -11.26 9.20 -5.71
N CYS A 39 -10.55 10.22 -5.25
CA CYS A 39 -9.45 10.06 -4.30
C CYS A 39 -9.90 9.36 -3.01
N LYS A 40 -11.06 9.77 -2.47
CA LYS A 40 -11.64 9.15 -1.28
C LYS A 40 -12.01 7.68 -1.52
N TYR A 41 -12.62 7.37 -2.66
CA TYR A 41 -12.99 6.00 -3.05
C TYR A 41 -11.77 5.09 -3.19
N GLN A 42 -10.68 5.62 -3.73
CA GLN A 42 -9.40 4.92 -3.89
C GLN A 42 -8.51 4.94 -2.64
N LYS A 43 -8.97 5.57 -1.53
CA LYS A 43 -8.20 5.71 -0.27
C LYS A 43 -6.82 6.37 -0.47
N ILE A 44 -6.77 7.37 -1.34
CA ILE A 44 -5.57 8.16 -1.65
C ILE A 44 -5.79 9.67 -1.43
N ASP A 45 -6.91 10.03 -0.83
CA ASP A 45 -7.31 11.41 -0.60
C ASP A 45 -6.32 12.18 0.28
N ASN A 46 -5.71 11.54 1.28
CA ASN A 46 -4.64 12.16 2.07
C ASN A 46 -3.37 12.40 1.24
N LEU A 47 -2.94 11.45 0.40
CA LEU A 47 -1.78 11.65 -0.49
C LEU A 47 -2.02 12.80 -1.47
N VAL A 48 -3.18 12.78 -2.17
CA VAL A 48 -3.49 13.79 -3.19
C VAL A 48 -3.73 15.16 -2.58
N SER A 49 -4.12 15.25 -1.29
CA SER A 49 -4.26 16.52 -0.58
C SER A 49 -2.98 17.36 -0.58
N TYR A 50 -1.81 16.73 -0.52
CA TYR A 50 -0.51 17.39 -0.59
C TYR A 50 -0.27 18.08 -1.94
N GLY A 51 -0.93 17.62 -3.00
CA GLY A 51 -0.91 18.23 -4.32
C GLY A 51 -1.99 19.30 -4.53
N ILE A 52 -3.20 19.10 -3.98
CA ILE A 52 -4.33 20.01 -4.18
C ILE A 52 -4.25 21.25 -3.28
N LEU A 53 -3.87 21.11 -2.01
CA LEU A 53 -3.86 22.22 -1.06
C LEU A 53 -2.95 23.38 -1.45
N PRO A 54 -1.74 23.18 -2.03
CA PRO A 54 -0.92 24.27 -2.54
C PRO A 54 -1.57 25.06 -3.68
N LEU A 55 -2.54 24.49 -4.42
CA LEU A 55 -3.21 25.13 -5.55
C LEU A 55 -4.40 25.99 -5.13
N GLN A 56 -4.84 25.93 -3.87
CA GLN A 56 -6.08 26.56 -3.40
C GLN A 56 -6.14 28.09 -3.64
N GLU A 57 -5.00 28.78 -3.58
CA GLU A 57 -4.92 30.24 -3.77
C GLU A 57 -4.84 30.63 -5.24
N GLN A 58 -4.32 29.76 -6.08
CA GLN A 58 -4.10 30.03 -7.51
C GLN A 58 -5.35 29.68 -8.34
N GLU A 59 -6.16 28.76 -7.82
CA GLU A 59 -7.22 28.14 -8.58
C GLU A 59 -8.56 28.25 -7.86
N LYS A 60 -9.62 28.32 -8.64
CA LYS A 60 -11.01 28.41 -8.14
C LYS A 60 -11.50 27.07 -7.59
N ILE A 61 -10.76 26.48 -6.65
CA ILE A 61 -11.18 25.25 -5.96
C ILE A 61 -12.21 25.65 -4.89
N SER A 62 -13.37 24.99 -4.89
CA SER A 62 -14.42 25.31 -3.93
C SER A 62 -13.98 25.05 -2.49
N ALA A 63 -14.44 25.88 -1.57
CA ALA A 63 -14.12 25.76 -0.14
C ALA A 63 -14.48 24.37 0.44
N ASP A 64 -15.52 23.73 -0.08
CA ASP A 64 -15.94 22.39 0.33
C ASP A 64 -14.88 21.32 -0.02
N VAL A 65 -14.30 21.41 -1.23
CA VAL A 65 -13.23 20.49 -1.66
C VAL A 65 -11.97 20.74 -0.84
N VAL A 66 -11.57 21.99 -0.65
CA VAL A 66 -10.42 22.35 0.19
C VAL A 66 -10.59 21.80 1.61
N CYS A 67 -11.75 22.05 2.23
CA CYS A 67 -12.05 21.54 3.57
C CYS A 67 -12.01 20.00 3.64
N ALA A 68 -12.53 19.32 2.61
CA ALA A 68 -12.49 17.86 2.54
C ALA A 68 -11.06 17.33 2.45
N MET A 69 -10.19 17.96 1.65
CA MET A 69 -8.78 17.59 1.49
C MET A 69 -7.97 17.87 2.77
N GLN A 70 -8.20 19.01 3.44
CA GLN A 70 -7.59 19.30 4.73
C GLN A 70 -7.95 18.25 5.79
N LYS A 71 -9.24 17.87 5.85
CA LYS A 71 -9.69 16.80 6.76
C LYS A 71 -9.08 15.44 6.42
N ALA A 72 -8.94 15.11 5.13
CA ALA A 72 -8.31 13.87 4.69
C ALA A 72 -6.84 13.82 5.13
N GLN A 73 -6.09 14.90 4.92
CA GLN A 73 -4.70 15.01 5.35
C GLN A 73 -4.55 14.87 6.87
N GLN A 74 -5.33 15.62 7.64
CA GLN A 74 -5.29 15.56 9.11
C GLN A 74 -5.62 14.15 9.63
N LYS A 75 -6.62 13.49 9.04
CA LYS A 75 -6.96 12.11 9.39
C LYS A 75 -5.86 11.12 9.01
N GLY A 76 -5.23 11.31 7.86
CA GLY A 76 -4.09 10.49 7.42
C GLY A 76 -2.94 10.57 8.42
N ILE A 77 -2.53 11.79 8.77
CA ILE A 77 -1.46 12.04 9.76
C ILE A 77 -1.82 11.44 11.13
N ALA A 78 -3.05 11.66 11.63
CA ALA A 78 -3.47 11.12 12.92
C ALA A 78 -3.52 9.58 12.92
N ARG A 79 -3.98 8.97 11.82
CA ARG A 79 -3.98 7.52 11.64
C ARG A 79 -2.57 6.97 11.63
N GLU A 80 -1.67 7.57 10.85
CA GLU A 80 -0.27 7.15 10.79
C GLU A 80 0.41 7.23 12.16
N ALA A 81 0.23 8.32 12.89
CA ALA A 81 0.76 8.46 14.25
C ALA A 81 0.24 7.33 15.16
N THR A 82 -1.05 7.03 15.11
CA THR A 82 -1.65 5.95 15.92
C THR A 82 -1.07 4.59 15.54
N GLN A 83 -0.94 4.30 14.24
CA GLN A 83 -0.38 3.03 13.75
C GLN A 83 1.11 2.91 14.08
N TYR A 84 1.86 4.01 13.99
CA TYR A 84 3.26 4.04 14.36
C TYR A 84 3.47 3.69 15.84
N PHE A 85 2.77 4.38 16.74
CA PHE A 85 2.88 4.11 18.18
C PHE A 85 2.38 2.71 18.55
N SER A 86 1.29 2.25 17.93
CA SER A 86 0.79 0.89 18.15
C SER A 86 1.78 -0.18 17.70
N LEU A 87 2.42 0.02 16.55
CA LEU A 87 3.46 -0.90 16.08
C LEU A 87 4.68 -0.90 17.02
N GLN A 88 5.12 0.28 17.51
CA GLN A 88 6.22 0.37 18.47
C GLN A 88 5.89 -0.37 19.78
N GLU A 89 4.68 -0.21 20.29
CA GLU A 89 4.20 -0.87 21.52
C GLU A 89 4.20 -2.40 21.34
N ILE A 90 3.67 -2.90 20.22
CA ILE A 90 3.67 -4.34 19.89
C ILE A 90 5.11 -4.85 19.74
N GLN A 91 5.95 -4.17 18.98
CA GLN A 91 7.33 -4.55 18.76
C GLN A 91 8.14 -4.61 20.04
N GLN A 92 7.93 -3.63 20.94
CA GLN A 92 8.60 -3.64 22.25
C GLN A 92 8.21 -4.90 23.05
N LYS A 93 6.93 -5.25 23.10
CA LYS A 93 6.47 -6.45 23.80
C LYS A 93 6.97 -7.74 23.14
N PHE A 94 7.00 -7.78 21.82
CA PHE A 94 7.55 -8.92 21.08
C PHE A 94 9.05 -9.10 21.33
N GLU A 95 9.82 -8.01 21.42
CA GLU A 95 11.24 -8.07 21.82
C GLU A 95 11.42 -8.59 23.25
N GLU A 96 10.62 -8.08 24.22
CA GLU A 96 10.66 -8.50 25.64
C GLU A 96 10.37 -10.01 25.79
N GLU A 97 9.44 -10.54 25.00
CA GLU A 97 8.98 -11.94 25.05
C GLU A 97 9.64 -12.83 23.96
N GLN A 98 10.67 -12.32 23.27
CA GLN A 98 11.47 -13.05 22.27
C GLN A 98 10.61 -13.58 21.11
N ILE A 99 9.61 -12.82 20.68
CA ILE A 99 8.77 -13.14 19.53
C ILE A 99 9.42 -12.65 18.24
N GLU A 100 9.76 -13.59 17.36
CA GLU A 100 10.21 -13.24 16.00
C GLU A 100 9.06 -12.62 15.19
N HIS A 101 9.29 -11.43 14.64
CA HIS A 101 8.26 -10.69 13.93
C HIS A 101 8.81 -9.87 12.75
N LEU A 102 7.96 -9.71 11.74
CA LEU A 102 8.28 -9.07 10.48
C LEU A 102 7.07 -8.26 9.99
N PRO A 103 7.11 -6.91 9.99
CA PRO A 103 6.06 -6.11 9.35
C PRO A 103 5.99 -6.39 7.85
N LEU A 104 4.78 -6.65 7.34
CA LEU A 104 4.53 -6.99 5.95
C LEU A 104 3.95 -5.82 5.16
N LYS A 105 3.82 -6.02 3.86
CA LYS A 105 3.05 -5.17 2.93
C LYS A 105 3.33 -3.67 3.13
N GLY A 106 2.27 -2.87 3.22
CA GLY A 106 2.36 -1.44 3.40
C GLY A 106 3.09 -1.00 4.67
N ALA A 107 3.13 -1.81 5.73
CA ALA A 107 3.85 -1.49 6.96
C ALA A 107 5.37 -1.42 6.74
N GLN A 108 5.92 -2.24 5.82
CA GLN A 108 7.33 -2.15 5.42
C GLN A 108 7.55 -1.00 4.43
N LEU A 109 6.67 -0.84 3.42
CA LEU A 109 6.88 0.07 2.29
C LEU A 109 6.59 1.55 2.61
N LYS A 110 5.69 1.85 3.54
CA LYS A 110 5.26 3.24 3.80
C LYS A 110 6.40 4.22 4.13
N LYS A 111 7.54 3.70 4.62
CA LYS A 111 8.74 4.48 4.92
C LYS A 111 9.45 5.02 3.67
N GLU A 112 9.17 4.44 2.52
CA GLU A 112 9.73 4.82 1.23
C GLU A 112 8.92 5.94 0.55
N TYR A 113 7.69 6.21 1.03
CA TYR A 113 6.91 7.37 0.61
C TYR A 113 7.52 8.67 1.14
N PRO A 114 7.28 9.84 0.50
CA PRO A 114 7.79 11.13 0.98
C PRO A 114 7.36 11.45 2.42
N SER A 115 6.17 11.01 2.81
CA SER A 115 5.70 10.98 4.20
C SER A 115 4.91 9.67 4.43
N PRO A 116 5.13 8.96 5.55
CA PRO A 116 4.49 7.66 5.78
C PRO A 116 2.96 7.68 5.80
N ASP A 117 2.33 8.80 6.15
CA ASP A 117 0.88 8.98 6.15
C ASP A 117 0.29 8.97 4.74
N MET A 118 1.09 9.28 3.71
CA MET A 118 0.66 9.21 2.30
C MET A 118 0.30 7.79 1.86
N ARG A 119 0.84 6.77 2.56
CA ARG A 119 0.47 5.37 2.34
C ARG A 119 -0.60 4.95 3.34
N PHE A 120 -1.87 5.14 2.97
CA PHE A 120 -3.00 4.68 3.79
C PHE A 120 -2.93 3.18 4.08
N LEU A 121 -2.98 2.80 5.36
CA LEU A 121 -3.14 1.42 5.82
C LEU A 121 -4.47 1.25 6.55
N THR A 122 -5.17 0.14 6.28
CA THR A 122 -6.38 -0.27 7.01
C THR A 122 -5.97 -0.97 8.30
N ASP A 123 -4.95 -1.81 8.20
CA ASP A 123 -4.45 -2.79 9.14
C ASP A 123 -2.92 -2.75 9.21
N LEU A 124 -2.38 -3.34 10.25
CA LEU A 124 -0.96 -3.62 10.39
C LEU A 124 -0.76 -5.12 10.20
N ASP A 125 -0.19 -5.51 9.07
CA ASP A 125 0.19 -6.88 8.78
C ASP A 125 1.54 -7.20 9.44
N ILE A 126 1.60 -8.23 10.25
CA ILE A 126 2.83 -8.70 10.91
C ILE A 126 2.93 -10.21 10.72
N LEU A 127 4.01 -10.68 10.12
CA LEU A 127 4.34 -12.10 10.06
C LEU A 127 4.99 -12.53 11.36
N CYS A 128 4.53 -13.64 11.92
CA CYS A 128 5.08 -14.26 13.12
C CYS A 128 5.18 -15.78 12.95
N GLN A 129 5.93 -16.43 13.86
CA GLN A 129 6.00 -17.90 13.93
C GLN A 129 4.71 -18.45 14.55
N LYS A 130 4.08 -19.42 13.87
CA LYS A 130 2.79 -19.98 14.31
C LYS A 130 2.88 -20.71 15.65
N GLU A 131 4.04 -21.24 15.96
CA GLU A 131 4.32 -21.93 17.22
C GLU A 131 4.17 -21.03 18.44
N GLN A 132 4.32 -19.69 18.24
CA GLN A 132 4.18 -18.66 19.28
C GLN A 132 2.79 -18.04 19.34
N GLN A 133 1.78 -18.61 18.66
CA GLN A 133 0.43 -18.03 18.56
C GLN A 133 -0.20 -17.76 19.95
N GLY A 134 0.02 -18.64 20.93
CA GLY A 134 -0.52 -18.47 22.28
C GLY A 134 0.06 -17.28 23.03
N GLU A 135 1.36 -17.11 22.95
CA GLU A 135 2.12 -15.99 23.52
C GLU A 135 1.74 -14.67 22.87
N ILE A 136 1.70 -14.66 21.52
CA ILE A 136 1.31 -13.49 20.71
C ILE A 136 -0.09 -13.03 21.09
N ARG A 137 -1.03 -13.96 21.22
CA ARG A 137 -2.39 -13.65 21.65
C ARG A 137 -2.42 -13.03 23.04
N ALA A 138 -1.72 -13.61 24.02
CA ALA A 138 -1.66 -13.08 25.37
C ALA A 138 -1.06 -11.67 25.42
N ILE A 139 -0.01 -11.41 24.62
CA ILE A 139 0.60 -10.09 24.48
C ILE A 139 -0.41 -9.09 23.92
N LEU A 140 -1.05 -9.39 22.79
CA LEU A 140 -2.01 -8.48 22.16
C LEU A 140 -3.22 -8.20 23.05
N GLU A 141 -3.74 -9.22 23.75
CA GLU A 141 -4.80 -9.03 24.75
C GLU A 141 -4.36 -8.12 25.90
N SER A 142 -3.12 -8.24 26.38
CA SER A 142 -2.55 -7.36 27.41
C SER A 142 -2.42 -5.90 26.96
N LEU A 143 -2.25 -5.67 25.65
CA LEU A 143 -2.23 -4.36 25.01
C LEU A 143 -3.63 -3.82 24.67
N GLY A 144 -4.68 -4.53 25.09
CA GLY A 144 -6.07 -4.13 24.89
C GLY A 144 -6.65 -4.47 23.51
N TYR A 145 -5.99 -5.34 22.75
CA TYR A 145 -6.58 -5.89 21.53
C TYR A 145 -7.50 -7.07 21.84
N THR A 146 -8.53 -7.25 21.03
CA THR A 146 -9.41 -8.42 21.08
C THR A 146 -9.33 -9.19 19.78
N LEU A 147 -9.27 -10.52 19.86
CA LEU A 147 -9.33 -11.39 18.69
C LEU A 147 -10.73 -11.31 18.08
N GLU A 148 -10.84 -10.84 16.85
CA GLU A 148 -12.08 -10.75 16.08
C GLU A 148 -12.29 -12.00 15.24
N HIS A 149 -11.24 -12.42 14.52
CA HIS A 149 -11.23 -13.65 13.73
C HIS A 149 -9.91 -14.38 13.93
N GLY A 150 -9.96 -15.70 14.05
CA GLY A 150 -8.78 -16.55 14.19
C GLY A 150 -8.89 -17.82 13.38
N GLY A 151 -7.74 -18.33 12.93
CA GLY A 151 -7.61 -19.56 12.17
C GLY A 151 -7.25 -19.35 10.69
N GLY A 152 -6.75 -20.39 10.05
CA GLY A 152 -6.27 -20.31 8.67
C GLY A 152 -4.87 -19.65 8.57
N HIS A 153 -4.72 -18.71 7.65
CA HIS A 153 -3.44 -18.06 7.32
C HIS A 153 -3.10 -16.86 8.22
N HIS A 154 -4.05 -16.29 8.94
CA HIS A 154 -3.85 -15.15 9.84
C HIS A 154 -4.92 -15.07 10.92
N ASP A 155 -4.59 -14.34 11.98
CA ASP A 155 -5.51 -13.94 13.05
C ASP A 155 -5.69 -12.41 13.01
N VAL A 156 -6.94 -11.94 13.17
CA VAL A 156 -7.30 -10.52 13.15
C VAL A 156 -7.60 -10.04 14.55
N TYR A 157 -6.87 -9.02 15.00
CA TYR A 157 -7.02 -8.39 16.30
C TYR A 157 -7.44 -6.93 16.13
N VAL A 158 -8.39 -6.49 16.94
CA VAL A 158 -8.91 -5.11 16.90
C VAL A 158 -8.74 -4.41 18.25
N ARG A 159 -8.43 -3.13 18.22
CA ARG A 159 -8.38 -2.20 19.35
C ARG A 159 -9.05 -0.89 18.97
N ASN A 160 -10.10 -0.52 19.68
CA ASN A 160 -10.77 0.76 19.45
C ASN A 160 -9.81 1.96 19.68
N PRO A 161 -9.96 3.09 18.94
CA PRO A 161 -11.10 3.35 18.05
C PRO A 161 -10.94 2.84 16.60
N PHE A 162 -9.77 2.41 16.14
CA PHE A 162 -9.61 2.03 14.71
C PHE A 162 -8.30 1.28 14.40
N MET A 163 -7.77 0.55 15.39
CA MET A 163 -6.58 -0.26 15.16
C MET A 163 -6.97 -1.69 14.83
N THR A 164 -6.55 -2.14 13.65
CA THR A 164 -6.60 -3.56 13.25
C THR A 164 -5.17 -4.04 13.04
N VAL A 165 -4.86 -5.20 13.59
CA VAL A 165 -3.59 -5.90 13.44
C VAL A 165 -3.89 -7.30 12.90
N GLU A 166 -3.26 -7.67 11.79
CA GLU A 166 -3.31 -9.01 11.24
C GLU A 166 -1.99 -9.74 11.51
N ILE A 167 -2.05 -10.78 12.31
CA ILE A 167 -0.91 -11.67 12.54
C ILE A 167 -0.95 -12.77 11.50
N HIS A 168 -0.03 -12.72 10.55
CA HIS A 168 0.12 -13.71 9.50
C HIS A 168 1.04 -14.84 9.94
N TRP A 169 0.69 -16.05 9.51
CA TRP A 169 1.48 -17.25 9.77
C TRP A 169 2.30 -17.67 8.55
N ASP A 170 1.98 -17.12 7.38
CA ASP A 170 2.67 -17.35 6.12
C ASP A 170 2.55 -16.15 5.18
N CYS A 171 3.31 -16.17 4.09
CA CYS A 171 3.29 -15.17 3.02
C CYS A 171 2.51 -15.68 1.80
N SER A 172 1.32 -16.28 1.99
CA SER A 172 0.57 -16.86 0.89
C SER A 172 0.10 -15.81 -0.12
N THR A 173 0.40 -16.08 -1.38
CA THR A 173 -0.03 -15.31 -2.56
C THR A 173 -1.10 -16.04 -3.38
N GLU A 174 -1.49 -17.27 -2.97
CA GLU A 174 -2.28 -18.22 -3.77
C GLU A 174 -1.62 -18.62 -5.10
N ASN A 175 -0.35 -18.33 -5.25
CA ASN A 175 0.47 -18.82 -6.35
C ASN A 175 1.47 -19.84 -5.78
N ARG A 176 1.19 -21.13 -5.99
CA ARG A 176 1.96 -22.23 -5.40
C ARG A 176 3.47 -22.09 -5.59
N GLU A 177 3.89 -21.67 -6.78
CA GLU A 177 5.34 -21.56 -7.10
C GLU A 177 5.98 -20.40 -6.33
N LEU A 178 5.26 -19.30 -6.12
CA LEU A 178 5.74 -18.20 -5.29
C LEU A 178 5.65 -18.54 -3.81
N ASP A 179 4.58 -19.21 -3.38
CA ASP A 179 4.39 -19.60 -1.99
C ASP A 179 5.53 -20.53 -1.54
N VAL A 180 5.97 -21.48 -2.39
CA VAL A 180 7.16 -22.32 -2.14
C VAL A 180 8.44 -21.49 -2.02
N LEU A 181 8.60 -20.41 -2.79
CA LEU A 181 9.75 -19.50 -2.67
C LEU A 181 9.75 -18.71 -1.36
N LEU A 182 8.56 -18.42 -0.85
CA LEU A 182 8.34 -17.64 0.37
C LEU A 182 8.16 -18.49 1.63
N GLU A 183 8.05 -19.83 1.48
CA GLU A 183 7.90 -20.77 2.60
C GLU A 183 9.05 -20.68 3.61
N ASP A 184 10.28 -20.54 3.10
CA ASP A 184 11.48 -20.35 3.93
C ASP A 184 11.90 -18.86 4.01
N ILE A 185 10.92 -17.95 4.13
CA ILE A 185 11.23 -16.52 4.15
C ILE A 185 12.07 -16.11 5.35
N TRP A 186 11.89 -16.76 6.50
CA TRP A 186 12.60 -16.44 7.72
C TRP A 186 14.12 -16.61 7.60
N SER A 187 14.59 -17.63 6.87
CA SER A 187 16.03 -17.83 6.62
C SER A 187 16.66 -16.72 5.77
N LYS A 188 15.84 -15.98 5.00
CA LYS A 188 16.26 -14.89 4.11
C LYS A 188 16.12 -13.52 4.77
N CYS A 189 15.28 -13.41 5.79
CA CYS A 189 15.00 -12.15 6.44
C CYS A 189 16.23 -11.53 7.09
N ILE A 190 16.31 -10.20 7.03
CA ILE A 190 17.40 -9.41 7.59
C ILE A 190 16.95 -8.91 8.96
N ARG A 191 17.75 -9.17 10.00
CA ARG A 191 17.48 -8.64 11.33
C ARG A 191 17.54 -7.11 11.29
N LYS A 192 16.54 -6.47 11.85
CA LYS A 192 16.45 -5.02 11.90
C LYS A 192 17.48 -4.49 12.90
N GLU A 193 18.21 -3.44 12.50
CA GLU A 193 19.19 -2.79 13.37
C GLU A 193 18.57 -2.33 14.69
N GLY A 194 19.24 -2.63 15.80
CA GLY A 194 18.79 -2.30 17.16
C GLY A 194 17.74 -3.25 17.75
N PHE A 195 17.37 -4.34 17.06
CA PHE A 195 16.40 -5.32 17.52
C PHE A 195 17.03 -6.74 17.54
N ALA A 196 16.55 -7.58 18.46
CA ALA A 196 16.97 -8.98 18.55
C ALA A 196 16.01 -9.92 17.78
N PHE A 197 14.72 -9.60 17.75
CA PHE A 197 13.65 -10.45 17.23
C PHE A 197 12.81 -9.77 16.13
N ALA A 198 13.08 -8.51 15.78
CA ALA A 198 12.44 -7.85 14.66
C ALA A 198 13.25 -8.04 13.37
N TYR A 199 12.56 -8.40 12.30
CA TYR A 199 13.13 -8.65 10.99
C TYR A 199 12.53 -7.76 9.91
N GLN A 200 13.18 -7.75 8.75
CA GLN A 200 12.71 -7.11 7.52
C GLN A 200 12.85 -8.09 6.37
N MET A 201 11.84 -8.17 5.52
CA MET A 201 11.88 -8.94 4.29
C MET A 201 12.87 -8.30 3.32
N PRO A 202 13.79 -9.06 2.68
CA PRO A 202 14.64 -8.54 1.62
C PRO A 202 13.78 -7.98 0.49
N TRP A 203 14.28 -6.95 -0.20
CA TRP A 203 13.48 -6.22 -1.17
C TRP A 203 13.09 -7.04 -2.40
N GLU A 204 13.90 -8.01 -2.80
CA GLU A 204 13.60 -8.94 -3.88
C GLU A 204 12.40 -9.81 -3.56
N GLU A 205 12.38 -10.46 -2.39
CA GLU A 205 11.26 -11.27 -1.91
C GLU A 205 10.03 -10.39 -1.65
N TYR A 206 10.23 -9.19 -1.12
CA TYR A 206 9.15 -8.24 -0.92
C TYR A 206 8.47 -7.85 -2.24
N TYR A 207 9.24 -7.58 -3.30
CA TYR A 207 8.69 -7.25 -4.62
C TYR A 207 7.88 -8.42 -5.19
N VAL A 208 8.42 -9.63 -5.12
CA VAL A 208 7.75 -10.85 -5.60
C VAL A 208 6.45 -11.10 -4.82
N TYR A 209 6.48 -10.93 -3.50
CA TYR A 209 5.29 -11.02 -2.65
C TYR A 209 4.24 -9.97 -3.03
N MET A 210 4.66 -8.72 -3.24
CA MET A 210 3.76 -7.62 -3.66
C MET A 210 3.10 -7.93 -5.01
N ILE A 211 3.84 -8.42 -6.00
CA ILE A 211 3.30 -8.79 -7.32
C ILE A 211 2.34 -9.99 -7.21
N GLY A 212 2.68 -11.01 -6.43
CA GLY A 212 1.80 -12.15 -6.17
C GLY A 212 0.49 -11.74 -5.51
N HIS A 213 0.58 -10.89 -4.51
CA HIS A 213 -0.59 -10.33 -3.82
C HIS A 213 -1.46 -9.45 -4.74
N MET A 214 -0.84 -8.63 -5.60
CA MET A 214 -1.56 -7.83 -6.61
C MET A 214 -2.29 -8.74 -7.62
N ALA A 215 -1.64 -9.79 -8.11
CA ALA A 215 -2.25 -10.76 -9.03
C ALA A 215 -3.44 -11.49 -8.40
N LYS A 216 -3.33 -11.87 -7.12
CA LYS A 216 -4.41 -12.44 -6.32
C LYS A 216 -5.63 -11.50 -6.29
N HIS A 217 -5.44 -10.25 -5.90
CA HIS A 217 -6.52 -9.28 -5.85
C HIS A 217 -7.17 -9.04 -7.22
N LEU A 218 -6.38 -8.90 -8.28
CA LEU A 218 -6.92 -8.70 -9.63
C LEU A 218 -7.80 -9.89 -10.07
N LYS A 219 -7.43 -11.11 -9.70
CA LYS A 219 -8.18 -12.33 -10.00
C LYS A 219 -9.56 -12.34 -9.33
N TYR A 220 -9.67 -11.84 -8.11
CA TYR A 220 -10.89 -11.98 -7.30
C TYR A 220 -11.78 -10.74 -7.22
N GLY A 221 -11.29 -9.56 -7.47
CA GLY A 221 -12.12 -8.38 -7.31
C GLY A 221 -11.57 -7.10 -7.94
N GLY A 222 -10.34 -7.16 -8.44
CA GLY A 222 -9.67 -5.99 -8.99
C GLY A 222 -8.63 -5.39 -8.03
N ILE A 223 -7.93 -4.39 -8.52
CA ILE A 223 -6.93 -3.63 -7.77
C ILE A 223 -7.25 -2.15 -7.86
N GLY A 224 -6.93 -1.39 -6.82
CA GLY A 224 -7.06 0.06 -6.82
C GLY A 224 -5.74 0.77 -7.17
N ILE A 225 -5.84 2.08 -7.35
CA ILE A 225 -4.69 2.96 -7.62
C ILE A 225 -3.61 2.80 -6.53
N ARG A 226 -4.00 2.62 -5.27
CA ARG A 226 -3.07 2.47 -4.15
C ARG A 226 -2.03 1.36 -4.35
N MET A 227 -2.42 0.19 -4.90
CA MET A 227 -1.48 -0.91 -5.16
C MET A 227 -0.51 -0.56 -6.30
N LEU A 228 -0.95 0.22 -7.29
CA LEU A 228 -0.07 0.74 -8.32
C LEU A 228 0.94 1.74 -7.76
N LEU A 229 0.52 2.57 -6.79
CA LEU A 229 1.43 3.52 -6.15
C LEU A 229 2.52 2.82 -5.34
N ASP A 230 2.22 1.70 -4.70
CA ASP A 230 3.22 0.87 -4.04
C ASP A 230 4.28 0.39 -5.04
N LEU A 231 3.85 -0.07 -6.23
CA LEU A 231 4.74 -0.47 -7.31
C LEU A 231 5.62 0.70 -7.80
N PHE A 232 5.03 1.90 -7.95
CA PHE A 232 5.76 3.10 -8.37
C PHE A 232 6.82 3.49 -7.34
N VAL A 233 6.42 3.62 -6.08
CA VAL A 233 7.35 4.01 -4.99
C VAL A 233 8.48 3.00 -4.85
N PHE A 234 8.16 1.70 -4.93
CA PHE A 234 9.17 0.65 -4.91
C PHE A 234 10.18 0.82 -6.06
N ALA A 235 9.69 0.96 -7.30
CA ALA A 235 10.54 1.13 -8.47
C ALA A 235 11.44 2.37 -8.35
N GLN A 236 10.92 3.50 -7.84
CA GLN A 236 11.71 4.73 -7.65
C GLN A 236 12.77 4.60 -6.55
N LYS A 237 12.46 3.93 -5.45
CA LYS A 237 13.32 3.91 -4.25
C LYS A 237 14.27 2.72 -4.18
N LYS A 238 13.95 1.61 -4.85
CA LYS A 238 14.69 0.34 -4.76
C LYS A 238 15.34 -0.10 -6.07
N LYS A 239 15.21 0.71 -7.13
CA LYS A 239 15.77 0.41 -8.46
C LYS A 239 17.23 -0.05 -8.41
N ASP A 240 18.06 0.66 -7.65
CA ASP A 240 19.50 0.44 -7.62
C ASP A 240 19.95 -0.51 -6.48
N SER A 241 19.02 -0.93 -5.60
CA SER A 241 19.29 -1.75 -4.43
C SER A 241 18.79 -3.20 -4.53
N CYS A 242 18.04 -3.52 -5.59
CA CYS A 242 17.50 -4.86 -5.83
C CYS A 242 18.30 -5.64 -6.88
N ASP A 243 18.52 -6.91 -6.66
CA ASP A 243 18.93 -7.84 -7.70
C ASP A 243 17.73 -8.22 -8.59
N TRP A 244 17.54 -7.42 -9.64
CA TRP A 244 16.42 -7.61 -10.58
C TRP A 244 16.48 -8.94 -11.33
N LYS A 245 17.67 -9.52 -11.54
CA LYS A 245 17.79 -10.84 -12.16
C LYS A 245 17.19 -11.93 -11.25
N LYS A 246 17.41 -11.81 -9.94
CA LYS A 246 16.80 -12.69 -8.94
C LYS A 246 15.27 -12.52 -8.93
N VAL A 247 14.78 -11.27 -8.96
CA VAL A 247 13.35 -10.96 -9.03
C VAL A 247 12.70 -11.55 -10.29
N GLU A 248 13.31 -11.34 -11.45
CA GLU A 248 12.84 -11.89 -12.74
C GLU A 248 12.74 -13.42 -12.67
N ALA A 249 13.80 -14.10 -12.21
CA ALA A 249 13.81 -15.56 -12.07
C ALA A 249 12.68 -16.08 -11.14
N TYR A 250 12.39 -15.37 -10.05
CA TYR A 250 11.29 -15.72 -9.16
C TYR A 250 9.92 -15.52 -9.82
N LEU A 251 9.73 -14.40 -10.52
CA LEU A 251 8.50 -14.10 -11.23
C LEU A 251 8.26 -15.03 -12.42
N GLU A 252 9.31 -15.46 -13.12
CA GLU A 252 9.23 -16.49 -14.17
C GLU A 252 8.72 -17.82 -13.61
N ARG A 253 9.25 -18.28 -12.48
CA ARG A 253 8.77 -19.49 -11.79
C ARG A 253 7.28 -19.37 -11.44
N GLY A 254 6.86 -18.23 -10.88
CA GLY A 254 5.48 -17.94 -10.56
C GLY A 254 4.60 -17.63 -11.80
N ARG A 255 5.17 -17.61 -13.02
CA ARG A 255 4.48 -17.18 -14.26
C ARG A 255 3.85 -15.79 -14.18
N LEU A 256 4.44 -14.90 -13.39
CA LEU A 256 3.98 -13.53 -13.16
C LEU A 256 4.92 -12.47 -13.76
N LEU A 257 6.00 -12.84 -14.45
CA LEU A 257 6.92 -11.87 -15.04
C LEU A 257 6.19 -10.94 -16.02
N LYS A 258 5.43 -11.49 -16.99
CA LYS A 258 4.64 -10.68 -17.94
C LYS A 258 3.59 -9.81 -17.25
N PHE A 259 2.99 -10.30 -16.17
CA PHE A 259 2.04 -9.51 -15.37
C PHE A 259 2.75 -8.31 -14.74
N SER A 260 3.88 -8.54 -14.07
CA SER A 260 4.70 -7.48 -13.48
C SER A 260 5.12 -6.42 -14.49
N GLU A 261 5.67 -6.84 -15.63
CA GLU A 261 6.07 -5.94 -16.72
C GLU A 261 4.87 -5.12 -17.25
N THR A 262 3.71 -5.77 -17.39
CA THR A 262 2.49 -5.09 -17.85
C THR A 262 2.04 -4.03 -16.85
N MET A 263 2.04 -4.33 -15.55
CA MET A 263 1.66 -3.37 -14.53
C MET A 263 2.65 -2.21 -14.41
N GLN A 264 3.95 -2.48 -14.53
CA GLN A 264 4.98 -1.43 -14.57
C GLN A 264 4.80 -0.51 -15.77
N ARG A 265 4.62 -1.07 -16.97
CA ARG A 265 4.42 -0.28 -18.21
C ARG A 265 3.13 0.54 -18.14
N PHE A 266 2.04 -0.07 -17.69
CA PHE A 266 0.77 0.62 -17.47
C PHE A 266 0.92 1.82 -16.53
N LEU A 267 1.58 1.61 -15.40
CA LEU A 267 1.84 2.67 -14.43
C LEU A 267 2.73 3.77 -14.99
N GLN A 268 3.77 3.42 -15.73
CA GLN A 268 4.63 4.38 -16.43
C GLN A 268 3.81 5.26 -17.38
N GLN A 269 2.93 4.66 -18.19
CA GLN A 269 2.05 5.40 -19.09
C GLN A 269 1.08 6.32 -18.35
N CYS A 270 0.53 5.89 -17.19
CA CYS A 270 -0.27 6.77 -16.33
C CYS A 270 0.52 8.02 -15.86
N MET A 271 1.83 7.89 -15.65
CA MET A 271 2.69 8.96 -15.15
C MET A 271 3.32 9.81 -16.26
N GLU A 272 3.32 9.36 -17.53
CA GLU A 272 3.88 10.07 -18.68
C GLU A 272 2.98 11.14 -19.28
N GLU A 273 1.70 11.21 -18.84
CA GLU A 273 0.76 12.28 -19.21
C GLU A 273 0.26 12.27 -20.67
N ASP A 274 0.43 11.17 -21.40
CA ASP A 274 -0.09 11.05 -22.76
C ASP A 274 -1.64 11.00 -22.74
N GLU A 275 -2.28 12.01 -23.32
CA GLU A 275 -3.75 12.11 -23.40
C GLU A 275 -4.38 10.89 -24.06
N SER A 276 -3.76 10.38 -25.11
CA SER A 276 -4.29 9.23 -25.86
C SER A 276 -4.36 7.95 -25.03
N PHE A 277 -3.51 7.83 -23.98
CA PHE A 277 -3.54 6.68 -23.07
C PHE A 277 -4.81 6.64 -22.22
N PHE A 278 -5.36 7.80 -21.85
CA PHE A 278 -6.56 7.87 -21.01
C PHE A 278 -7.85 7.64 -21.79
N GLU A 279 -7.81 7.76 -23.12
CA GLU A 279 -8.99 7.58 -23.97
C GLU A 279 -9.39 6.10 -24.10
N GLY A 280 -10.51 5.72 -23.46
CA GLY A 280 -11.08 4.37 -23.59
C GLY A 280 -10.20 3.24 -23.08
N ASN A 281 -9.28 3.53 -22.16
CA ASN A 281 -8.41 2.52 -21.56
C ASN A 281 -9.19 1.65 -20.57
N ILE A 282 -9.56 0.45 -21.03
CA ILE A 282 -10.39 -0.50 -20.26
C ILE A 282 -9.73 -0.89 -18.92
N LEU A 283 -8.41 -1.06 -18.88
CA LEU A 283 -7.71 -1.43 -17.66
C LEU A 283 -7.75 -0.29 -16.66
N LEU A 284 -7.55 0.95 -17.09
CA LEU A 284 -7.65 2.13 -16.25
C LEU A 284 -9.08 2.30 -15.69
N GLU A 285 -10.10 2.15 -16.54
CA GLU A 285 -11.49 2.21 -16.12
C GLU A 285 -11.81 1.14 -15.07
N HIS A 286 -11.29 -0.09 -15.27
CA HIS A 286 -11.45 -1.17 -14.30
C HIS A 286 -10.78 -0.84 -12.96
N ILE A 287 -9.54 -0.37 -12.96
CA ILE A 287 -8.81 -0.01 -11.74
C ILE A 287 -9.50 1.14 -10.99
N ILE A 288 -9.90 2.19 -11.71
CA ILE A 288 -10.64 3.33 -11.12
C ILE A 288 -11.98 2.89 -10.55
N GLY A 289 -12.68 1.98 -11.23
CA GLY A 289 -13.98 1.45 -10.80
C GLY A 289 -13.93 0.44 -9.66
N SER A 290 -12.78 -0.20 -9.44
CA SER A 290 -12.65 -1.28 -8.44
C SER A 290 -12.50 -0.78 -6.98
N GLY A 291 -12.20 0.50 -6.76
CA GLY A 291 -11.89 1.01 -5.42
C GLY A 291 -10.53 0.52 -4.90
N ALA A 292 -10.25 0.81 -3.62
CA ALA A 292 -8.91 0.58 -3.05
C ALA A 292 -8.51 -0.91 -2.94
N TYR A 293 -9.47 -1.80 -2.80
CA TYR A 293 -9.29 -3.24 -2.54
C TYR A 293 -9.96 -4.15 -3.58
N GLY A 294 -10.55 -3.57 -4.63
CA GLY A 294 -11.38 -4.29 -5.58
C GLY A 294 -12.86 -4.28 -5.21
N THR A 295 -13.68 -4.92 -6.05
CA THR A 295 -15.15 -4.93 -5.90
C THR A 295 -15.67 -5.82 -4.77
N MET A 296 -14.82 -6.64 -4.14
CA MET A 296 -15.21 -7.57 -3.08
C MET A 296 -15.31 -6.95 -1.67
N GLU A 297 -14.81 -5.72 -1.49
CA GLU A 297 -14.82 -5.01 -0.19
C GLU A 297 -15.76 -3.79 -0.18
N ASN A 298 -16.67 -3.66 -1.17
CA ASN A 298 -17.65 -2.58 -1.25
C ASN A 298 -19.05 -3.05 -0.88
#